data_2405e60f3a9de1c69274ad03d0ab843c
#
_entry.id   2405e60f3a9de1c69274ad03d0ab843c
#
_cell.length_a   1.000
_cell.length_b   1.000
_cell.length_c   1.000
_cell.angle_alpha   90.00
_cell.angle_beta   90.00
_cell.angle_gamma   90.00
#
_symmetry.space_group_name_H-M   'P 1'
#
loop_
_entity.id
_entity.type
_entity.pdbx_description
1 polymer ?
#
loop_
_entity_poly.entity_id
_entity_poly.type
_entity_poly.pdbx_seq_one_letter_code
_entity_poly.pdbx_strand_id
1 'polypeptide(L)'
;MPHTLVPADELSARLTRLRLAMSQRDPAWSMMILDNKIDLYYLTGTMPDGALVVTPDEAVLFVRHSADGARQESLFPDIRPMGSFRTIAETFSNVPETVYVAARTMTLQRLSLLQKYLSFTPKGADDVLSSLRAVKSEYELSCMRRAGKLHQLVIEEVAPVLLRQGVSEARLCSEICTFMLDRGAMGISRFNQPVAEDVLGVASFSENSLYPAIDSPSGTAGTCIAMKSIGSASRCLREKDIILLDIPCGYSGYHTDKSISFYFGSLAEHPQGSLIRAAREQCVFLEREIASMMRPGAVPAEIYEKILACIDPAFRSSFMNGCKFIGHSIGLTMDETPVLAKGFTEPLEVGMTLAVEPKIALEGIGLVGCENTYEIVAQGPAHSLTGNCDTTLEIIC
;
A
#
# COMPACT_ATOMS: atom_id res chain seq x y z
N MET A 1 -13.31 -3.67 21.35
CA MET A 1 -14.36 -4.41 20.63
C MET A 1 -13.74 -5.69 20.11
N PRO A 2 -14.48 -6.81 19.99
CA PRO A 2 -13.94 -7.99 19.35
C PRO A 2 -13.54 -7.64 17.90
N HIS A 3 -12.42 -8.16 17.44
CA HIS A 3 -11.97 -7.98 16.06
C HIS A 3 -13.02 -8.56 15.10
N THR A 4 -13.24 -7.88 13.97
CA THR A 4 -14.11 -8.42 12.90
C THR A 4 -13.31 -9.48 12.15
N LEU A 5 -13.75 -10.73 12.19
CA LEU A 5 -13.13 -11.82 11.45
C LEU A 5 -13.41 -11.66 9.95
N VAL A 6 -12.49 -12.17 9.12
CA VAL A 6 -12.75 -12.32 7.69
C VAL A 6 -13.87 -13.34 7.50
N PRO A 7 -14.95 -13.05 6.75
CA PRO A 7 -16.06 -13.98 6.56
C PRO A 7 -15.63 -15.31 5.95
N ALA A 8 -16.28 -16.39 6.32
CA ALA A 8 -15.92 -17.73 5.83
C ALA A 8 -16.16 -17.91 4.32
N ASP A 9 -17.20 -17.29 3.81
CA ASP A 9 -17.51 -17.27 2.36
C ASP A 9 -16.46 -16.48 1.57
N GLU A 10 -15.94 -15.38 2.12
CA GLU A 10 -14.84 -14.63 1.53
C GLU A 10 -13.55 -15.48 1.45
N LEU A 11 -13.18 -16.19 2.54
CA LEU A 11 -12.02 -17.07 2.56
C LEU A 11 -12.18 -18.22 1.53
N SER A 12 -13.37 -18.81 1.45
CA SER A 12 -13.69 -19.85 0.48
C SER A 12 -13.60 -19.36 -0.96
N ALA A 13 -14.12 -18.16 -1.23
CA ALA A 13 -14.05 -17.54 -2.55
C ALA A 13 -12.61 -17.25 -2.98
N ARG A 14 -11.74 -16.78 -2.06
CA ARG A 14 -10.31 -16.54 -2.33
C ARG A 14 -9.56 -17.83 -2.67
N LEU A 15 -9.79 -18.91 -1.92
CA LEU A 15 -9.21 -20.22 -2.24
C LEU A 15 -9.68 -20.76 -3.59
N THR A 16 -10.97 -20.58 -3.90
CA THR A 16 -11.53 -20.99 -5.20
C THR A 16 -10.88 -20.22 -6.34
N ARG A 17 -10.71 -18.88 -6.20
CA ARG A 17 -10.00 -18.07 -7.19
C ARG A 17 -8.54 -18.48 -7.34
N LEU A 18 -7.84 -18.77 -6.24
CA LEU A 18 -6.46 -19.26 -6.27
C LEU A 18 -6.35 -20.56 -7.06
N ARG A 19 -7.19 -21.55 -6.76
CA ARG A 19 -7.20 -22.83 -7.44
C ARG A 19 -7.48 -22.70 -8.94
N LEU A 20 -8.45 -21.86 -9.30
CA LEU A 20 -8.78 -21.58 -10.70
C LEU A 20 -7.58 -20.93 -11.42
N ALA A 21 -6.98 -19.90 -10.86
CA ALA A 21 -5.84 -19.22 -11.45
C ALA A 21 -4.62 -20.13 -11.60
N MET A 22 -4.36 -20.97 -10.59
CA MET A 22 -3.31 -21.98 -10.67
C MET A 22 -3.58 -23.02 -11.76
N SER A 23 -4.81 -23.50 -11.89
CA SER A 23 -5.18 -24.48 -12.94
C SER A 23 -5.11 -23.89 -14.35
N GLN A 24 -5.38 -22.60 -14.50
CA GLN A 24 -5.20 -21.88 -15.78
C GLN A 24 -3.72 -21.70 -16.13
N ARG A 25 -2.88 -21.41 -15.13
CA ARG A 25 -1.43 -21.24 -15.33
C ARG A 25 -0.71 -22.54 -15.60
N ASP A 26 -1.04 -23.60 -14.87
CA ASP A 26 -0.43 -24.91 -14.95
C ASP A 26 -1.48 -25.98 -14.61
N PRO A 27 -2.12 -26.60 -15.60
CA PRO A 27 -3.13 -27.65 -15.34
C PRO A 27 -2.62 -28.85 -14.53
N ALA A 28 -1.29 -29.05 -14.46
CA ALA A 28 -0.66 -30.14 -13.72
C ALA A 28 -0.24 -29.75 -12.30
N TRP A 29 -0.49 -28.52 -11.86
CA TRP A 29 -0.15 -28.11 -10.50
C TRP A 29 -0.86 -28.98 -9.47
N SER A 30 -0.19 -29.29 -8.38
CA SER A 30 -0.74 -30.18 -7.37
C SER A 30 -0.49 -29.74 -5.93
N MET A 31 0.47 -28.84 -5.69
CA MET A 31 0.75 -28.34 -4.35
C MET A 31 1.35 -26.93 -4.37
N MET A 32 0.90 -26.11 -3.44
CA MET A 32 1.48 -24.80 -3.12
C MET A 32 1.73 -24.71 -1.62
N ILE A 33 2.86 -24.13 -1.21
CA ILE A 33 3.19 -23.86 0.21
C ILE A 33 3.49 -22.37 0.36
N LEU A 34 2.72 -21.71 1.22
CA LEU A 34 2.82 -20.29 1.53
C LEU A 34 3.14 -20.09 3.02
N ASP A 35 4.04 -19.17 3.34
CA ASP A 35 4.48 -18.93 4.72
C ASP A 35 4.64 -17.45 5.08
N ASN A 36 4.42 -16.54 4.12
CA ASN A 36 4.46 -15.10 4.42
C ASN A 36 3.13 -14.60 5.00
N LYS A 37 3.20 -13.62 5.87
CA LYS A 37 2.05 -13.12 6.63
C LYS A 37 0.92 -12.57 5.77
N ILE A 38 1.23 -11.95 4.64
CA ILE A 38 0.24 -11.29 3.77
C ILE A 38 -0.61 -12.36 3.06
N ASP A 39 0.04 -13.36 2.45
CA ASP A 39 -0.68 -14.43 1.76
C ASP A 39 -1.43 -15.34 2.76
N LEU A 40 -0.86 -15.58 3.94
CA LEU A 40 -1.57 -16.27 5.02
C LEU A 40 -2.84 -15.51 5.41
N TYR A 41 -2.74 -14.21 5.70
CA TYR A 41 -3.92 -13.41 6.04
C TYR A 41 -4.95 -13.39 4.91
N TYR A 42 -4.51 -13.19 3.67
CA TYR A 42 -5.38 -13.15 2.51
C TYR A 42 -6.21 -14.43 2.38
N LEU A 43 -5.58 -15.59 2.51
CA LEU A 43 -6.22 -16.89 2.28
C LEU A 43 -6.87 -17.52 3.52
N THR A 44 -6.43 -17.12 4.72
CA THR A 44 -6.89 -17.75 5.97
C THR A 44 -7.47 -16.80 7.01
N GLY A 45 -7.34 -15.49 6.83
CA GLY A 45 -7.85 -14.49 7.77
C GLY A 45 -7.02 -14.33 9.06
N THR A 46 -5.84 -14.98 9.18
CA THR A 46 -4.94 -14.85 10.33
C THR A 46 -3.47 -14.82 9.89
N MET A 47 -2.57 -14.31 10.73
CA MET A 47 -1.14 -14.14 10.44
C MET A 47 -0.23 -14.94 11.40
N PRO A 48 -0.39 -16.24 11.56
CA PRO A 48 0.43 -17.02 12.48
C PRO A 48 1.86 -17.25 11.95
N ASP A 49 2.78 -17.65 12.83
CA ASP A 49 4.00 -18.34 12.39
C ASP A 49 3.62 -19.76 11.97
N GLY A 50 3.58 -19.99 10.66
CA GLY A 50 3.07 -21.23 10.11
C GLY A 50 3.35 -21.37 8.63
N ALA A 51 2.61 -22.31 8.02
CA ALA A 51 2.57 -22.50 6.58
C ALA A 51 1.18 -22.97 6.14
N LEU A 52 0.67 -22.41 5.06
CA LEU A 52 -0.54 -22.87 4.39
C LEU A 52 -0.13 -23.79 3.25
N VAL A 53 -0.62 -25.01 3.27
CA VAL A 53 -0.51 -25.95 2.15
C VAL A 53 -1.83 -25.97 1.41
N VAL A 54 -1.79 -25.72 0.10
CA VAL A 54 -2.95 -25.74 -0.78
C VAL A 54 -2.72 -26.75 -1.89
N THR A 55 -3.70 -27.62 -2.08
CA THR A 55 -3.79 -28.54 -3.22
C THR A 55 -5.09 -28.23 -4.01
N PRO A 56 -5.33 -28.85 -5.17
CA PRO A 56 -6.60 -28.75 -5.87
C PRO A 56 -7.82 -29.06 -4.98
N ASP A 57 -7.68 -29.98 -4.06
CA ASP A 57 -8.81 -30.53 -3.29
C ASP A 57 -8.89 -30.01 -1.85
N GLU A 58 -7.76 -29.75 -1.20
CA GLU A 58 -7.71 -29.36 0.20
C GLU A 58 -6.80 -28.14 0.47
N ALA A 59 -6.98 -27.53 1.63
CA ALA A 59 -6.09 -26.47 2.13
C ALA A 59 -5.99 -26.58 3.65
N VAL A 60 -4.75 -26.64 4.16
CA VAL A 60 -4.46 -26.83 5.59
C VAL A 60 -3.48 -25.77 6.07
N LEU A 61 -3.87 -25.01 7.10
CA LEU A 61 -2.99 -24.05 7.77
C LEU A 61 -2.28 -24.75 8.95
N PHE A 62 -0.98 -24.93 8.84
CA PHE A 62 -0.12 -25.46 9.91
C PHE A 62 0.47 -24.31 10.72
N VAL A 63 0.24 -24.32 12.04
CA VAL A 63 0.61 -23.23 12.95
C VAL A 63 1.61 -23.72 14.00
N ARG A 64 2.78 -23.07 14.09
CA ARG A 64 3.85 -23.44 15.03
C ARG A 64 3.55 -23.02 16.47
N HIS A 65 3.02 -21.82 16.65
CA HIS A 65 2.73 -21.28 17.96
C HIS A 65 1.28 -20.77 18.01
N SER A 66 0.58 -21.09 19.10
CA SER A 66 -0.80 -20.60 19.33
C SER A 66 -1.81 -21.01 18.23
N ALA A 67 -1.87 -22.30 17.90
CA ALA A 67 -2.89 -22.80 16.96
C ALA A 67 -4.32 -22.51 17.43
N ASP A 68 -4.57 -22.50 18.74
CA ASP A 68 -5.88 -22.14 19.31
C ASP A 68 -6.17 -20.65 19.15
N GLY A 69 -5.15 -19.78 19.25
CA GLY A 69 -5.29 -18.36 18.92
C GLY A 69 -5.66 -18.16 17.43
N ALA A 70 -4.98 -18.85 16.53
CA ALA A 70 -5.31 -18.78 15.10
C ALA A 70 -6.76 -19.24 14.82
N ARG A 71 -7.27 -20.27 15.53
CA ARG A 71 -8.67 -20.71 15.42
C ARG A 71 -9.67 -19.69 15.98
N GLN A 72 -9.27 -18.88 16.95
CA GLN A 72 -10.11 -17.78 17.48
C GLN A 72 -10.13 -16.57 16.55
N GLU A 73 -9.07 -16.35 15.78
CA GLU A 73 -8.89 -15.21 14.87
C GLU A 73 -9.41 -15.46 13.45
N SER A 74 -9.75 -16.71 13.10
CA SER A 74 -10.07 -17.09 11.74
C SER A 74 -11.23 -18.07 11.65
N LEU A 75 -12.05 -17.91 10.61
CA LEU A 75 -13.07 -18.84 10.18
C LEU A 75 -12.57 -19.85 9.12
N PHE A 76 -11.23 -19.95 8.93
CA PHE A 76 -10.62 -20.95 8.06
C PHE A 76 -10.83 -22.36 8.64
N PRO A 77 -11.31 -23.35 7.83
CA PRO A 77 -11.86 -24.59 8.38
C PRO A 77 -10.81 -25.55 8.96
N ASP A 78 -9.59 -25.57 8.41
CA ASP A 78 -8.58 -26.56 8.79
C ASP A 78 -7.28 -25.92 9.27
N ILE A 79 -7.21 -25.70 10.59
CA ILE A 79 -6.04 -25.13 11.29
C ILE A 79 -5.47 -26.19 12.22
N ARG A 80 -4.23 -26.62 11.96
CA ARG A 80 -3.56 -27.70 12.71
C ARG A 80 -2.30 -27.19 13.41
N PRO A 81 -2.01 -27.66 14.63
CA PRO A 81 -0.74 -27.37 15.28
C PRO A 81 0.42 -28.07 14.53
N MET A 82 1.58 -27.42 14.51
CA MET A 82 2.80 -27.92 13.88
C MET A 82 4.02 -27.70 14.78
N GLY A 83 4.72 -28.77 15.17
CA GLY A 83 5.99 -28.64 15.89
C GLY A 83 7.17 -28.32 14.95
N SER A 84 7.15 -28.86 13.75
CA SER A 84 8.12 -28.60 12.67
C SER A 84 7.51 -28.95 11.32
N PHE A 85 8.16 -28.60 10.22
CA PHE A 85 7.70 -28.95 8.87
C PHE A 85 7.61 -30.46 8.59
N ARG A 86 8.13 -31.30 9.50
CA ARG A 86 7.90 -32.74 9.46
C ARG A 86 6.40 -33.06 9.51
N THR A 87 5.61 -32.30 10.28
CA THR A 87 4.15 -32.48 10.35
C THR A 87 3.48 -32.35 8.98
N ILE A 88 3.98 -31.46 8.12
CA ILE A 88 3.48 -31.33 6.75
C ILE A 88 3.79 -32.61 5.95
N ALA A 89 5.03 -33.13 6.05
CA ALA A 89 5.45 -34.37 5.37
C ALA A 89 4.66 -35.59 5.85
N GLU A 90 4.32 -35.67 7.14
CA GLU A 90 3.49 -36.74 7.71
C GLU A 90 2.03 -36.62 7.26
N THR A 91 1.53 -35.40 7.02
CA THR A 91 0.16 -35.17 6.52
C THR A 91 0.04 -35.46 5.03
N PHE A 92 1.01 -34.96 4.24
CA PHE A 92 1.04 -35.06 2.79
C PHE A 92 2.13 -36.08 2.40
N SER A 93 1.80 -37.40 2.42
CA SER A 93 2.75 -38.48 2.13
C SER A 93 3.29 -38.46 0.69
N ASN A 94 2.54 -37.91 -0.25
CA ASN A 94 2.89 -37.79 -1.66
C ASN A 94 3.19 -36.32 -2.03
N VAL A 95 4.40 -35.86 -1.72
CA VAL A 95 4.84 -34.51 -2.14
C VAL A 95 5.21 -34.58 -3.63
N PRO A 96 4.66 -33.68 -4.48
CA PRO A 96 4.99 -33.66 -5.90
C PRO A 96 6.42 -33.19 -6.12
N GLU A 97 7.00 -33.51 -7.27
CA GLU A 97 8.34 -33.05 -7.66
C GLU A 97 8.43 -31.52 -7.70
N THR A 98 7.36 -30.85 -8.13
CA THR A 98 7.27 -29.39 -8.17
C THR A 98 6.26 -28.88 -7.15
N VAL A 99 6.69 -27.98 -6.25
CA VAL A 99 5.83 -27.27 -5.30
C VAL A 99 5.89 -25.77 -5.58
N TYR A 100 4.74 -25.13 -5.68
CA TYR A 100 4.64 -23.69 -5.86
C TYR A 100 4.83 -22.95 -4.53
N VAL A 101 5.55 -21.83 -4.59
CA VAL A 101 5.87 -20.99 -3.42
C VAL A 101 5.79 -19.51 -3.78
N ALA A 102 5.65 -18.65 -2.77
CA ALA A 102 5.83 -17.19 -2.91
C ALA A 102 7.34 -16.88 -2.93
N ALA A 103 7.95 -16.95 -4.11
CA ALA A 103 9.41 -16.93 -4.27
C ALA A 103 10.05 -15.59 -3.82
N ARG A 104 9.34 -14.45 -3.95
CA ARG A 104 9.82 -13.13 -3.53
C ARG A 104 9.99 -13.00 -2.02
N THR A 105 9.19 -13.72 -1.24
CA THR A 105 9.14 -13.58 0.22
C THR A 105 9.69 -14.77 0.96
N MET A 106 9.74 -15.95 0.33
CA MET A 106 10.30 -17.15 0.92
C MET A 106 11.83 -17.05 1.00
N THR A 107 12.36 -17.01 2.22
CA THR A 107 13.82 -16.96 2.41
C THR A 107 14.46 -18.30 2.08
N LEU A 108 15.74 -18.28 1.64
CA LEU A 108 16.52 -19.52 1.42
C LEU A 108 16.56 -20.41 2.66
N GLN A 109 16.66 -19.82 3.86
CA GLN A 109 16.63 -20.56 5.11
C GLN A 109 15.29 -21.28 5.30
N ARG A 110 14.19 -20.61 5.04
CA ARG A 110 12.85 -21.19 5.17
C ARG A 110 12.64 -22.33 4.17
N LEU A 111 13.04 -22.11 2.91
CA LEU A 111 13.02 -23.13 1.87
C LEU A 111 13.86 -24.35 2.25
N SER A 112 15.09 -24.18 2.72
CA SER A 112 15.97 -25.26 3.17
C SER A 112 15.36 -26.05 4.35
N LEU A 113 14.67 -25.39 5.26
CA LEU A 113 13.97 -26.04 6.36
C LEU A 113 12.78 -26.88 5.88
N LEU A 114 12.04 -26.41 4.88
CA LEU A 114 11.00 -27.21 4.23
C LEU A 114 11.59 -28.41 3.53
N GLN A 115 12.63 -28.21 2.71
CA GLN A 115 13.29 -29.27 1.92
C GLN A 115 14.03 -30.31 2.76
N LYS A 116 14.28 -30.03 4.05
CA LYS A 116 14.78 -31.04 4.99
C LYS A 116 13.80 -32.21 5.18
N TYR A 117 12.50 -31.97 5.02
CA TYR A 117 11.45 -32.96 5.25
C TYR A 117 10.64 -33.28 4.01
N LEU A 118 10.62 -32.40 3.02
CA LEU A 118 9.84 -32.47 1.80
C LEU A 118 10.78 -32.39 0.60
N SER A 119 10.85 -33.44 -0.21
CA SER A 119 11.72 -33.45 -1.41
C SER A 119 10.94 -32.84 -2.58
N PHE A 120 11.30 -31.62 -3.02
CA PHE A 120 10.65 -30.95 -4.15
C PHE A 120 11.55 -29.88 -4.79
N THR A 121 11.22 -29.51 -6.02
CA THR A 121 11.76 -28.35 -6.72
C THR A 121 10.79 -27.15 -6.55
N PRO A 122 11.22 -26.01 -6.00
CA PRO A 122 10.35 -24.85 -5.83
C PRO A 122 10.11 -24.14 -7.16
N LYS A 123 8.86 -23.69 -7.39
CA LYS A 123 8.46 -22.86 -8.52
C LYS A 123 7.68 -21.65 -8.00
N GLY A 124 8.06 -20.43 -8.42
CA GLY A 124 7.40 -19.21 -7.95
C GLY A 124 5.96 -19.08 -8.47
N ALA A 125 5.07 -18.53 -7.64
CA ALA A 125 3.68 -18.23 -7.96
C ALA A 125 3.29 -16.78 -7.62
N ASP A 126 4.28 -15.89 -7.50
CA ASP A 126 4.09 -14.50 -7.09
C ASP A 126 3.19 -13.70 -8.04
N ASP A 127 3.21 -14.00 -9.33
CA ASP A 127 2.34 -13.42 -10.35
C ASP A 127 0.86 -13.78 -10.09
N VAL A 128 0.55 -15.05 -9.78
CA VAL A 128 -0.81 -15.48 -9.43
C VAL A 128 -1.26 -14.80 -8.14
N LEU A 129 -0.44 -14.82 -7.10
CA LEU A 129 -0.78 -14.22 -5.81
C LEU A 129 -1.01 -12.70 -5.92
N SER A 130 -0.20 -12.02 -6.70
CA SER A 130 -0.36 -10.59 -6.95
C SER A 130 -1.63 -10.27 -7.74
N SER A 131 -1.93 -11.02 -8.79
CA SER A 131 -3.15 -10.82 -9.60
C SER A 131 -4.43 -11.07 -8.81
N LEU A 132 -4.42 -12.06 -7.89
CA LEU A 132 -5.57 -12.31 -7.03
C LEU A 132 -5.87 -11.16 -6.08
N ARG A 133 -4.85 -10.46 -5.57
CA ARG A 133 -5.00 -9.30 -4.69
C ARG A 133 -5.28 -8.01 -5.45
N ALA A 134 -4.97 -7.94 -6.74
CA ALA A 134 -5.18 -6.74 -7.55
C ALA A 134 -6.67 -6.37 -7.61
N VAL A 135 -7.55 -7.34 -7.83
CA VAL A 135 -9.02 -7.16 -7.89
C VAL A 135 -9.62 -7.45 -6.51
N LYS A 136 -10.08 -6.41 -5.83
CA LYS A 136 -10.64 -6.47 -4.48
C LYS A 136 -12.08 -6.99 -4.49
N SER A 137 -12.42 -7.81 -3.53
CA SER A 137 -13.80 -8.19 -3.25
C SER A 137 -14.55 -7.03 -2.56
N GLU A 138 -15.88 -7.15 -2.44
CA GLU A 138 -16.67 -6.14 -1.72
C GLU A 138 -16.28 -6.07 -0.23
N TYR A 139 -15.89 -7.21 0.40
CA TYR A 139 -15.36 -7.21 1.75
C TYR A 139 -14.08 -6.36 1.85
N GLU A 140 -13.13 -6.56 0.93
CA GLU A 140 -11.86 -5.82 0.87
C GLU A 140 -12.11 -4.32 0.63
N LEU A 141 -12.96 -3.98 -0.33
CA LEU A 141 -13.38 -2.61 -0.62
C LEU A 141 -14.07 -1.95 0.58
N SER A 142 -14.90 -2.69 1.33
CA SER A 142 -15.53 -2.16 2.54
C SER A 142 -14.51 -1.77 3.61
N CYS A 143 -13.45 -2.57 3.77
CA CYS A 143 -12.33 -2.24 4.67
C CYS A 143 -11.58 -0.99 4.19
N MET A 144 -11.28 -0.91 2.90
CA MET A 144 -10.58 0.24 2.30
C MET A 144 -11.42 1.51 2.35
N ARG A 145 -12.73 1.45 2.05
CA ARG A 145 -13.64 2.60 2.17
C ARG A 145 -13.73 3.10 3.62
N ARG A 146 -13.64 2.20 4.61
CA ARG A 146 -13.59 2.59 6.03
C ARG A 146 -12.26 3.27 6.39
N ALA A 147 -11.14 2.73 5.94
CA ALA A 147 -9.83 3.37 6.08
C ALA A 147 -9.83 4.74 5.40
N GLY A 148 -10.34 4.82 4.16
CA GLY A 148 -10.39 6.03 3.37
C GLY A 148 -11.19 7.18 4.00
N LYS A 149 -12.35 6.87 4.59
CA LYS A 149 -13.16 7.88 5.32
C LYS A 149 -12.41 8.47 6.51
N LEU A 150 -11.72 7.62 7.28
CA LEU A 150 -10.87 8.08 8.39
C LEU A 150 -9.68 8.89 7.87
N HIS A 151 -9.09 8.44 6.80
CA HIS A 151 -7.95 9.09 6.17
C HIS A 151 -8.30 10.49 5.65
N GLN A 152 -9.45 10.61 4.96
CA GLN A 152 -9.98 11.89 4.51
C GLN A 152 -10.17 12.86 5.69
N LEU A 153 -10.91 12.44 6.73
CA LEU A 153 -11.14 13.24 7.93
C LEU A 153 -9.82 13.74 8.54
N VAL A 154 -8.85 12.84 8.67
CA VAL A 154 -7.59 13.16 9.33
C VAL A 154 -6.78 14.18 8.53
N ILE A 155 -6.61 13.96 7.24
CA ILE A 155 -5.76 14.81 6.41
C ILE A 155 -6.45 16.16 6.07
N GLU A 156 -7.77 16.14 5.85
CA GLU A 156 -8.49 17.34 5.40
C GLU A 156 -8.96 18.24 6.57
N GLU A 157 -9.26 17.65 7.75
CA GLU A 157 -9.83 18.40 8.86
C GLU A 157 -8.92 18.45 10.10
N VAL A 158 -8.26 17.35 10.45
CA VAL A 158 -7.49 17.26 11.71
C VAL A 158 -6.08 17.78 11.54
N ALA A 159 -5.38 17.41 10.48
CA ALA A 159 -4.00 17.82 10.25
C ALA A 159 -3.85 19.34 10.18
N PRO A 160 -4.72 20.13 9.47
CA PRO A 160 -4.63 21.58 9.47
C PRO A 160 -4.67 22.22 10.87
N VAL A 161 -5.48 21.65 11.78
CA VAL A 161 -5.60 22.16 13.17
C VAL A 161 -4.36 21.82 14.01
N LEU A 162 -3.64 20.77 13.67
CA LEU A 162 -2.40 20.36 14.36
C LEU A 162 -1.18 21.19 13.88
N LEU A 163 -1.27 21.85 12.74
CA LEU A 163 -0.22 22.70 12.20
C LEU A 163 -0.11 24.00 13.04
N ARG A 164 0.98 24.09 13.79
CA ARG A 164 1.30 25.23 14.65
C ARG A 164 2.78 25.53 14.64
N GLN A 165 3.15 26.78 14.71
CA GLN A 165 4.55 27.20 14.74
C GLN A 165 5.32 26.43 15.85
N GLY A 166 6.49 25.91 15.50
CA GLY A 166 7.35 25.20 16.44
C GLY A 166 7.02 23.71 16.62
N VAL A 167 5.93 23.16 16.04
CA VAL A 167 5.73 21.71 16.04
C VAL A 167 6.80 21.03 15.18
N SER A 168 7.42 19.96 15.68
CA SER A 168 8.38 19.20 14.86
C SER A 168 7.66 18.24 13.91
N GLU A 169 8.33 17.87 12.81
CA GLU A 169 7.81 16.89 11.85
C GLU A 169 7.40 15.58 12.54
N ALA A 170 8.30 15.03 13.36
CA ALA A 170 8.02 13.79 14.10
C ALA A 170 6.84 13.93 15.08
N ARG A 171 6.71 15.07 15.72
CA ARG A 171 5.59 15.34 16.65
C ARG A 171 4.27 15.42 15.89
N LEU A 172 4.24 16.15 14.76
CA LEU A 172 3.05 16.27 13.92
C LEU A 172 2.59 14.90 13.40
N CYS A 173 3.50 14.11 12.83
CA CYS A 173 3.22 12.75 12.37
C CYS A 173 2.64 11.89 13.50
N SER A 174 3.27 11.92 14.68
CA SER A 174 2.82 11.17 15.87
C SER A 174 1.42 11.59 16.34
N GLU A 175 1.10 12.89 16.36
CA GLU A 175 -0.23 13.37 16.76
C GLU A 175 -1.32 12.93 15.78
N ILE A 176 -1.04 13.00 14.47
CA ILE A 176 -1.93 12.50 13.41
C ILE A 176 -2.16 11.00 13.59
N CYS A 177 -1.10 10.22 13.76
CA CYS A 177 -1.22 8.76 13.93
C CYS A 177 -1.94 8.38 15.22
N THR A 178 -1.73 9.11 16.32
CA THR A 178 -2.46 8.88 17.58
C THR A 178 -3.96 9.05 17.35
N PHE A 179 -4.37 10.12 16.65
CA PHE A 179 -5.77 10.34 16.31
C PHE A 179 -6.37 9.18 15.49
N MET A 180 -5.60 8.64 14.54
CA MET A 180 -6.01 7.51 13.69
C MET A 180 -6.12 6.22 14.52
N LEU A 181 -5.13 5.92 15.36
CA LEU A 181 -5.11 4.76 16.24
C LEU A 181 -6.32 4.73 17.21
N ASP A 182 -6.67 5.86 17.82
CA ASP A 182 -7.83 6.00 18.70
C ASP A 182 -9.15 5.67 17.98
N ARG A 183 -9.15 5.68 16.64
CA ARG A 183 -10.31 5.37 15.78
C ARG A 183 -10.21 4.01 15.08
N GLY A 184 -9.23 3.21 15.47
CA GLY A 184 -9.08 1.82 15.03
C GLY A 184 -8.28 1.63 13.75
N ALA A 185 -7.48 2.62 13.34
CA ALA A 185 -6.47 2.41 12.31
C ALA A 185 -5.36 1.47 12.80
N MET A 186 -4.65 0.81 11.88
CA MET A 186 -3.64 -0.19 12.22
C MET A 186 -2.34 0.39 12.78
N GLY A 187 -1.99 1.63 12.44
CA GLY A 187 -0.79 2.32 12.89
C GLY A 187 0.52 1.83 12.31
N ILE A 188 0.48 0.92 11.34
CA ILE A 188 1.64 0.47 10.57
C ILE A 188 1.27 0.30 9.10
N SER A 189 2.23 0.54 8.23
CA SER A 189 2.16 0.21 6.82
C SER A 189 2.95 -1.05 6.51
N ARG A 190 2.54 -1.79 5.50
CA ARG A 190 3.24 -2.97 5.01
C ARG A 190 3.56 -2.82 3.55
N PHE A 191 4.77 -3.22 3.18
CA PHE A 191 5.26 -3.20 1.81
C PHE A 191 5.56 -4.62 1.32
N ASN A 192 5.44 -4.86 0.02
CA ASN A 192 5.94 -6.09 -0.61
C ASN A 192 7.47 -6.06 -0.73
N GLN A 193 8.05 -4.87 -0.80
CA GLN A 193 9.49 -4.71 -0.91
C GLN A 193 10.15 -4.81 0.47
N PRO A 194 11.13 -5.73 0.66
CA PRO A 194 11.80 -5.91 1.97
C PRO A 194 12.59 -4.70 2.45
N VAL A 195 12.89 -3.76 1.55
CA VAL A 195 13.70 -2.55 1.84
C VAL A 195 12.85 -1.34 2.24
N ALA A 196 11.54 -1.42 2.07
CA ALA A 196 10.62 -0.34 2.42
C ALA A 196 10.08 -0.54 3.83
N GLU A 197 10.27 0.46 4.67
CA GLU A 197 9.75 0.52 6.04
C GLU A 197 9.05 1.86 6.23
N ASP A 198 7.72 1.82 6.45
CA ASP A 198 6.97 3.01 6.83
C ASP A 198 5.97 2.67 7.92
N VAL A 199 6.29 3.10 9.14
CA VAL A 199 5.48 2.76 10.31
C VAL A 199 4.29 3.71 10.43
N LEU A 200 4.54 5.01 10.31
CA LEU A 200 3.54 6.06 10.55
C LEU A 200 3.34 7.01 9.35
N GLY A 201 4.10 6.85 8.28
CA GLY A 201 4.15 7.76 7.15
C GLY A 201 5.19 8.87 7.31
N VAL A 202 5.04 9.92 6.54
CA VAL A 202 5.99 11.02 6.43
C VAL A 202 5.30 12.35 6.70
N ALA A 203 5.87 13.15 7.61
CA ALA A 203 5.65 14.57 7.70
C ALA A 203 6.97 15.29 7.46
N SER A 204 7.02 16.16 6.47
CA SER A 204 8.25 16.89 6.08
C SER A 204 7.99 18.34 5.79
N PHE A 205 8.93 19.21 6.19
CA PHE A 205 8.82 20.65 5.98
C PHE A 205 9.87 21.14 4.99
N SER A 206 9.40 21.88 3.97
CA SER A 206 10.21 22.55 2.95
C SER A 206 11.29 21.63 2.35
N GLU A 207 12.56 22.02 2.34
CA GLU A 207 13.67 21.28 1.74
C GLU A 207 13.83 19.86 2.29
N ASN A 208 13.36 19.59 3.52
CA ASN A 208 13.42 18.25 4.09
C ASN A 208 12.58 17.23 3.31
N SER A 209 11.51 17.69 2.66
CA SER A 209 10.66 16.86 1.79
C SER A 209 11.33 16.44 0.47
N LEU A 210 12.46 17.08 0.11
CA LEU A 210 13.23 16.75 -1.09
C LEU A 210 14.27 15.65 -0.88
N TYR A 211 14.45 15.15 0.35
CA TYR A 211 15.35 14.03 0.60
C TYR A 211 14.89 12.82 -0.21
N PRO A 212 15.82 12.11 -0.87
CA PRO A 212 15.45 10.95 -1.67
C PRO A 212 14.93 9.83 -0.75
N ALA A 213 13.75 9.33 -1.08
CA ALA A 213 13.24 8.07 -0.58
C ALA A 213 13.72 6.90 -1.47
N ILE A 214 13.50 5.66 -1.03
CA ILE A 214 13.93 4.48 -1.78
C ILE A 214 12.96 4.20 -2.93
N ASP A 215 11.67 4.42 -2.72
CA ASP A 215 10.57 3.93 -3.56
C ASP A 215 9.41 4.94 -3.73
N SER A 216 9.52 6.12 -3.14
CA SER A 216 8.49 7.16 -3.18
C SER A 216 9.06 8.50 -3.64
N PRO A 217 8.30 9.36 -4.33
CA PRO A 217 8.68 10.75 -4.55
C PRO A 217 8.73 11.57 -3.25
N SER A 218 8.02 11.15 -2.22
CA SER A 218 7.96 11.80 -0.91
C SER A 218 9.16 11.43 -0.05
N GLY A 219 9.85 12.44 0.46
CA GLY A 219 11.07 12.23 1.23
C GLY A 219 11.06 12.92 2.58
N THR A 220 11.99 12.51 3.43
CA THR A 220 12.29 13.14 4.70
C THR A 220 13.70 12.77 5.15
N ALA A 221 14.37 13.67 5.92
CA ALA A 221 15.58 13.30 6.62
C ALA A 221 15.31 12.24 7.72
N GLY A 222 14.04 12.07 8.10
CA GLY A 222 13.60 11.09 9.08
C GLY A 222 14.03 11.42 10.51
N THR A 223 13.80 10.48 11.42
CA THR A 223 14.23 10.58 12.81
C THR A 223 15.74 10.39 12.93
N CYS A 224 16.34 9.61 12.03
CA CYS A 224 17.79 9.40 11.90
C CYS A 224 18.09 8.77 10.52
N ILE A 225 19.38 8.63 10.18
CA ILE A 225 19.82 8.03 8.89
C ILE A 225 19.30 6.60 8.71
N ALA A 226 19.13 5.85 9.80
CA ALA A 226 18.63 4.48 9.77
C ALA A 226 17.09 4.38 9.69
N MET A 227 16.36 5.49 9.89
CA MET A 227 14.89 5.55 9.84
C MET A 227 14.48 6.84 9.12
N LYS A 228 14.31 6.73 7.80
CA LYS A 228 13.92 7.83 6.90
C LYS A 228 12.41 7.87 6.70
N SER A 229 11.65 7.74 7.77
CA SER A 229 10.21 7.98 7.80
C SER A 229 9.84 8.81 9.03
N ILE A 230 8.56 9.08 9.25
CA ILE A 230 8.02 9.87 10.36
C ILE A 230 8.33 11.36 10.20
N GLY A 231 9.61 11.74 10.13
CA GLY A 231 10.10 13.11 10.10
C GLY A 231 11.11 13.40 11.21
N SER A 232 11.76 14.55 11.13
CA SER A 232 12.79 14.98 12.08
C SER A 232 12.18 15.46 13.40
N ALA A 233 12.77 15.05 14.51
CA ALA A 233 12.41 15.58 15.84
C ALA A 233 12.91 17.03 16.08
N SER A 234 13.90 17.50 15.32
CA SER A 234 14.52 18.80 15.47
C SER A 234 14.07 19.83 14.40
N ARG A 235 13.54 19.39 13.26
CA ARG A 235 12.99 20.26 12.24
C ARG A 235 11.58 20.69 12.67
N CYS A 236 11.46 21.92 13.09
CA CYS A 236 10.20 22.51 13.55
C CYS A 236 9.58 23.40 12.47
N LEU A 237 8.26 23.43 12.43
CA LEU A 237 7.46 24.23 11.50
C LEU A 237 7.71 25.73 11.73
N ARG A 238 7.94 26.44 10.64
CA ARG A 238 8.18 27.88 10.59
C ARG A 238 7.24 28.52 9.59
N GLU A 239 6.99 29.78 9.75
CA GLU A 239 6.31 30.60 8.75
C GLU A 239 7.00 30.47 7.39
N LYS A 240 6.22 30.39 6.33
CA LYS A 240 6.64 30.17 4.94
C LYS A 240 7.13 28.76 4.61
N ASP A 241 7.00 27.80 5.52
CA ASP A 241 7.27 26.40 5.18
C ASP A 241 6.18 25.80 4.28
N ILE A 242 6.60 24.96 3.33
CA ILE A 242 5.74 23.95 2.73
C ILE A 242 5.72 22.76 3.68
N ILE A 243 4.54 22.20 3.88
CA ILE A 243 4.33 20.98 4.68
C ILE A 243 3.88 19.89 3.72
N LEU A 244 4.65 18.83 3.62
CA LEU A 244 4.22 17.57 2.99
C LEU A 244 3.74 16.63 4.09
N LEU A 245 2.53 16.15 3.95
CA LEU A 245 2.01 15.01 4.70
C LEU A 245 1.75 13.87 3.73
N ASP A 246 2.40 12.75 3.96
CA ASP A 246 2.25 11.51 3.21
C ASP A 246 2.13 10.38 4.24
N ILE A 247 0.90 10.14 4.67
CA ILE A 247 0.61 9.35 5.86
C ILE A 247 -0.42 8.29 5.49
N PRO A 248 -0.07 7.00 5.51
CA PRO A 248 -1.00 5.93 5.19
C PRO A 248 -2.04 5.72 6.28
N CYS A 249 -3.20 5.19 5.90
CA CYS A 249 -4.22 4.73 6.83
C CYS A 249 -4.59 3.28 6.51
N GLY A 250 -4.88 2.47 7.53
CA GLY A 250 -5.25 1.09 7.31
C GLY A 250 -6.32 0.60 8.28
N TYR A 251 -7.20 -0.29 7.78
CA TYR A 251 -8.23 -0.95 8.56
C TYR A 251 -8.31 -2.44 8.20
N SER A 252 -8.33 -3.32 9.20
CA SER A 252 -8.42 -4.78 9.02
C SER A 252 -7.42 -5.35 7.98
N GLY A 253 -6.19 -4.85 7.96
CA GLY A 253 -5.14 -5.28 7.05
C GLY A 253 -5.06 -4.49 5.74
N TYR A 254 -6.09 -3.77 5.33
CA TYR A 254 -6.16 -3.03 4.06
C TYR A 254 -5.79 -1.57 4.24
N HIS A 255 -4.97 -1.07 3.32
CA HIS A 255 -4.42 0.29 3.35
C HIS A 255 -5.13 1.21 2.36
N THR A 256 -5.11 2.49 2.67
CA THR A 256 -5.28 3.61 1.73
C THR A 256 -4.08 4.53 1.84
N ASP A 257 -3.73 5.19 0.75
CA ASP A 257 -2.69 6.19 0.70
C ASP A 257 -3.26 7.55 0.34
N LYS A 258 -2.74 8.58 1.00
CA LYS A 258 -3.10 9.97 0.74
C LYS A 258 -1.98 10.89 1.16
N SER A 259 -1.58 11.75 0.25
CA SER A 259 -0.67 12.84 0.58
C SER A 259 -1.25 14.19 0.19
N ILE A 260 -0.78 15.21 0.87
CA ILE A 260 -1.15 16.59 0.61
C ILE A 260 0.00 17.52 0.96
N SER A 261 0.08 18.62 0.23
CA SER A 261 0.96 19.73 0.59
C SER A 261 0.14 20.91 1.09
N PHE A 262 0.56 21.48 2.23
CA PHE A 262 0.10 22.76 2.74
C PHE A 262 1.22 23.80 2.71
N TYR A 263 0.85 25.06 2.83
CA TYR A 263 1.77 26.18 3.01
C TYR A 263 1.44 26.90 4.31
N PHE A 264 2.41 27.12 5.18
CA PHE A 264 2.21 27.74 6.49
C PHE A 264 2.43 29.25 6.38
N GLY A 265 1.35 30.02 6.30
CA GLY A 265 1.31 31.46 6.09
C GLY A 265 0.61 31.86 4.78
N SER A 266 0.88 33.06 4.29
CA SER A 266 0.32 33.55 3.03
C SER A 266 1.31 33.45 1.87
N LEU A 267 0.89 32.76 0.80
CA LEU A 267 1.69 32.60 -0.42
C LEU A 267 1.98 33.98 -1.11
N ALA A 268 1.13 34.98 -0.89
CA ALA A 268 1.37 36.33 -1.40
C ALA A 268 2.65 36.96 -0.85
N GLU A 269 3.11 36.50 0.31
CA GLU A 269 4.33 37.00 0.97
C GLU A 269 5.57 36.16 0.63
N HIS A 270 5.42 35.03 -0.09
CA HIS A 270 6.54 34.20 -0.50
C HIS A 270 7.11 34.69 -1.84
N PRO A 271 8.43 34.83 -1.99
CA PRO A 271 9.05 35.32 -3.26
C PRO A 271 8.70 34.42 -4.48
N GLN A 272 8.44 33.15 -4.25
CA GLN A 272 8.09 32.14 -5.27
C GLN A 272 6.65 31.61 -5.08
N GLY A 273 5.77 32.35 -4.43
CA GLY A 273 4.40 31.94 -4.13
C GLY A 273 3.58 31.57 -5.37
N SER A 274 3.76 32.27 -6.47
CA SER A 274 3.14 31.95 -7.76
C SER A 274 3.62 30.61 -8.33
N LEU A 275 4.91 30.27 -8.17
CA LEU A 275 5.48 28.99 -8.60
C LEU A 275 4.93 27.84 -7.77
N ILE A 276 4.85 27.99 -6.44
CA ILE A 276 4.28 26.99 -5.52
C ILE A 276 2.81 26.73 -5.89
N ARG A 277 2.03 27.80 -6.13
CA ARG A 277 0.63 27.68 -6.54
C ARG A 277 0.48 26.97 -7.88
N ALA A 278 1.28 27.34 -8.88
CA ALA A 278 1.26 26.69 -10.21
C ALA A 278 1.63 25.21 -10.13
N ALA A 279 2.63 24.83 -9.31
CA ALA A 279 2.99 23.44 -9.09
C ALA A 279 1.84 22.65 -8.44
N ARG A 280 1.16 23.24 -7.45
CA ARG A 280 -0.01 22.62 -6.81
C ARG A 280 -1.17 22.42 -7.79
N GLU A 281 -1.49 23.44 -8.56
CA GLU A 281 -2.55 23.40 -9.58
C GLU A 281 -2.25 22.34 -10.65
N GLN A 282 -0.98 22.24 -11.08
CA GLN A 282 -0.55 21.20 -12.00
C GLN A 282 -0.74 19.79 -11.42
N CYS A 283 -0.36 19.56 -10.15
CA CYS A 283 -0.57 18.26 -9.50
C CYS A 283 -2.06 17.90 -9.41
N VAL A 284 -2.91 18.83 -8.97
CA VAL A 284 -4.38 18.60 -8.91
C VAL A 284 -4.97 18.33 -10.28
N PHE A 285 -4.52 19.06 -11.31
CA PHE A 285 -4.94 18.81 -12.69
C PHE A 285 -4.55 17.40 -13.15
N LEU A 286 -3.28 17.00 -12.94
CA LEU A 286 -2.80 15.67 -13.35
C LEU A 286 -3.52 14.55 -12.60
N GLU A 287 -3.75 14.70 -11.31
CA GLU A 287 -4.48 13.72 -10.50
C GLU A 287 -5.91 13.50 -11.05
N ARG A 288 -6.63 14.56 -11.38
CA ARG A 288 -7.96 14.49 -11.99
C ARG A 288 -7.94 13.83 -13.38
N GLU A 289 -6.95 14.19 -14.21
CA GLU A 289 -6.78 13.58 -15.53
C GLU A 289 -6.52 12.08 -15.41
N ILE A 290 -5.62 11.66 -14.48
CA ILE A 290 -5.37 10.23 -14.21
C ILE A 290 -6.67 9.54 -13.79
N ALA A 291 -7.36 10.08 -12.79
CA ALA A 291 -8.62 9.50 -12.28
C ALA A 291 -9.69 9.37 -13.38
N SER A 292 -9.77 10.36 -14.30
CA SER A 292 -10.71 10.33 -15.42
C SER A 292 -10.42 9.22 -16.44
N MET A 293 -9.15 8.85 -16.60
CA MET A 293 -8.70 7.80 -17.51
C MET A 293 -8.76 6.40 -16.87
N MET A 294 -8.74 6.30 -15.54
CA MET A 294 -8.82 5.04 -14.82
C MET A 294 -10.25 4.48 -14.88
N ARG A 295 -10.46 3.50 -15.76
CA ARG A 295 -11.73 2.79 -16.00
C ARG A 295 -11.45 1.36 -16.46
N PRO A 296 -12.43 0.45 -16.38
CA PRO A 296 -12.25 -0.90 -16.87
C PRO A 296 -11.76 -0.94 -18.32
N GLY A 297 -10.74 -1.72 -18.60
CA GLY A 297 -10.10 -1.83 -19.91
C GLY A 297 -9.00 -0.81 -20.21
N ALA A 298 -8.80 0.21 -19.37
CA ALA A 298 -7.71 1.16 -19.54
C ALA A 298 -6.35 0.51 -19.23
N VAL A 299 -5.32 0.83 -19.99
CA VAL A 299 -3.98 0.26 -19.84
C VAL A 299 -3.10 1.21 -19.01
N PRO A 300 -2.51 0.77 -17.88
CA PRO A 300 -1.70 1.62 -17.00
C PRO A 300 -0.55 2.34 -17.71
N ALA A 301 0.18 1.64 -18.58
CA ALA A 301 1.28 2.23 -19.35
C ALA A 301 0.82 3.34 -20.30
N GLU A 302 -0.37 3.22 -20.90
CA GLU A 302 -0.93 4.27 -21.78
C GLU A 302 -1.38 5.49 -20.98
N ILE A 303 -1.95 5.30 -19.78
CA ILE A 303 -2.29 6.39 -18.86
C ILE A 303 -1.01 7.14 -18.51
N TYR A 304 0.04 6.42 -18.11
CA TYR A 304 1.35 7.01 -17.76
C TYR A 304 1.91 7.87 -18.90
N GLU A 305 1.95 7.35 -20.13
CA GLU A 305 2.48 8.08 -21.29
C GLU A 305 1.67 9.35 -21.62
N LYS A 306 0.34 9.26 -21.55
CA LYS A 306 -0.55 10.41 -21.77
C LYS A 306 -0.33 11.50 -20.73
N ILE A 307 -0.19 11.13 -19.47
CA ILE A 307 0.04 12.07 -18.36
C ILE A 307 1.40 12.76 -18.49
N LEU A 308 2.45 12.03 -18.88
CA LEU A 308 3.77 12.65 -19.15
C LEU A 308 3.70 13.73 -20.23
N ALA A 309 2.81 13.59 -21.21
CA ALA A 309 2.60 14.60 -22.24
C ALA A 309 1.83 15.84 -21.73
N CYS A 310 1.04 15.71 -20.66
CA CYS A 310 0.27 16.80 -20.05
C CYS A 310 1.08 17.65 -19.04
N ILE A 311 2.32 17.22 -18.71
CA ILE A 311 3.15 17.96 -17.76
C ILE A 311 3.65 19.26 -18.40
N ASP A 312 3.41 20.40 -17.70
CA ASP A 312 3.98 21.68 -18.09
C ASP A 312 5.51 21.55 -18.24
N PRO A 313 6.09 22.03 -19.36
CA PRO A 313 7.53 22.01 -19.58
C PRO A 313 8.37 22.54 -18.41
N ALA A 314 7.85 23.54 -17.67
CA ALA A 314 8.50 24.11 -16.49
C ALA A 314 8.69 23.11 -15.33
N PHE A 315 7.84 22.09 -15.24
CA PHE A 315 7.88 21.10 -14.15
C PHE A 315 8.39 19.72 -14.58
N ARG A 316 8.65 19.53 -15.86
CA ARG A 316 8.97 18.18 -16.40
C ARG A 316 10.21 17.55 -15.76
N SER A 317 11.24 18.32 -15.47
CA SER A 317 12.48 17.83 -14.86
C SER A 317 12.37 17.54 -13.36
N SER A 318 11.39 18.13 -12.69
CA SER A 318 11.17 18.02 -11.24
C SER A 318 9.95 17.14 -10.88
N PHE A 319 9.26 16.61 -11.90
CA PHE A 319 8.09 15.76 -11.72
C PHE A 319 8.47 14.44 -11.07
N MET A 320 7.66 14.01 -10.11
CA MET A 320 7.81 12.79 -9.31
C MET A 320 9.15 12.65 -8.59
N ASN A 321 9.89 13.75 -8.38
CA ASN A 321 11.20 13.72 -7.72
C ASN A 321 12.16 12.65 -8.28
N GLY A 322 12.06 12.37 -9.60
CA GLY A 322 12.86 11.38 -10.33
C GLY A 322 12.29 9.96 -10.36
N CYS A 323 11.19 9.67 -9.67
CA CYS A 323 10.47 8.40 -9.79
C CYS A 323 9.82 8.23 -11.17
N LYS A 324 9.68 6.98 -11.61
CA LYS A 324 9.20 6.64 -12.96
C LYS A 324 7.81 5.97 -12.95
N PHE A 325 6.94 6.43 -12.08
CA PHE A 325 5.56 6.03 -11.98
C PHE A 325 4.72 7.24 -11.52
N ILE A 326 3.39 7.16 -11.58
CA ILE A 326 2.46 8.23 -11.15
C ILE A 326 1.36 7.70 -10.24
N GLY A 327 1.44 6.43 -9.86
CA GLY A 327 0.52 5.75 -8.97
C GLY A 327 0.76 4.25 -8.99
N HIS A 328 0.24 3.55 -8.00
CA HIS A 328 0.40 2.11 -7.82
C HIS A 328 -0.85 1.50 -7.22
N SER A 329 -1.06 0.19 -7.45
CA SER A 329 -2.12 -0.53 -6.75
C SER A 329 -1.79 -0.62 -5.25
N ILE A 330 -2.84 -0.69 -4.44
CA ILE A 330 -2.77 -0.70 -2.98
C ILE A 330 -3.82 -1.65 -2.42
N GLY A 331 -3.54 -2.25 -1.27
CA GLY A 331 -4.46 -3.19 -0.62
C GLY A 331 -3.93 -3.69 0.70
N LEU A 332 -3.56 -4.97 0.79
CA LEU A 332 -2.91 -5.54 1.98
C LEU A 332 -1.47 -5.03 2.16
N THR A 333 -0.86 -4.55 1.08
CA THR A 333 0.40 -3.81 1.09
C THR A 333 0.25 -2.48 0.36
N MET A 334 1.16 -1.55 0.64
CA MET A 334 1.16 -0.23 0.02
C MET A 334 1.50 -0.30 -1.48
N ASP A 335 2.44 -1.16 -1.86
CA ASP A 335 3.06 -1.28 -3.17
C ASP A 335 2.59 -2.54 -3.93
N GLU A 336 1.30 -2.62 -4.27
CA GLU A 336 0.77 -3.72 -5.07
C GLU A 336 0.86 -3.43 -6.59
N THR A 337 0.54 -4.42 -7.41
CA THR A 337 0.43 -4.28 -8.87
C THR A 337 -1.03 -4.27 -9.29
N PRO A 338 -1.39 -3.57 -10.41
CA PRO A 338 -0.50 -2.88 -11.36
C PRO A 338 0.02 -1.53 -10.87
N VAL A 339 1.06 -1.02 -11.53
CA VAL A 339 1.62 0.32 -11.33
C VAL A 339 1.32 1.18 -12.56
N LEU A 340 0.95 2.44 -12.37
CA LEU A 340 0.81 3.42 -13.45
C LEU A 340 2.21 3.86 -13.93
N ALA A 341 2.84 2.99 -14.73
CA ALA A 341 4.21 3.14 -15.20
C ALA A 341 4.42 2.40 -16.52
N LYS A 342 5.56 2.65 -17.15
CA LYS A 342 5.94 1.93 -18.36
C LYS A 342 6.06 0.41 -18.09
N GLY A 343 5.50 -0.40 -18.98
CA GLY A 343 5.60 -1.87 -18.94
C GLY A 343 4.42 -2.58 -18.28
N PHE A 344 3.50 -1.87 -17.66
CA PHE A 344 2.26 -2.43 -17.14
C PHE A 344 1.17 -2.37 -18.22
N THR A 345 1.00 -3.47 -18.94
CA THR A 345 0.14 -3.55 -20.14
C THR A 345 -1.19 -4.27 -19.90
N GLU A 346 -1.34 -4.94 -18.77
CA GLU A 346 -2.61 -5.59 -18.41
C GLU A 346 -3.67 -4.53 -18.09
N PRO A 347 -4.88 -4.65 -18.67
CA PRO A 347 -5.94 -3.68 -18.46
C PRO A 347 -6.40 -3.60 -17.01
N LEU A 348 -6.83 -2.40 -16.59
CA LEU A 348 -7.51 -2.21 -15.31
C LEU A 348 -8.88 -2.91 -15.30
N GLU A 349 -9.22 -3.49 -14.16
CA GLU A 349 -10.48 -4.20 -13.93
C GLU A 349 -11.31 -3.54 -12.83
N VAL A 350 -12.62 -3.78 -12.83
CA VAL A 350 -13.53 -3.35 -11.76
C VAL A 350 -13.07 -3.95 -10.42
N GLY A 351 -13.05 -3.13 -9.38
CA GLY A 351 -12.59 -3.53 -8.05
C GLY A 351 -11.08 -3.39 -7.82
N MET A 352 -10.29 -3.05 -8.83
CA MET A 352 -8.91 -2.63 -8.59
C MET A 352 -8.87 -1.30 -7.85
N THR A 353 -7.86 -1.12 -6.99
CA THR A 353 -7.64 0.11 -6.24
C THR A 353 -6.23 0.62 -6.47
N LEU A 354 -6.08 1.91 -6.74
CA LEU A 354 -4.81 2.55 -7.01
C LEU A 354 -4.66 3.85 -6.22
N ALA A 355 -3.50 4.07 -5.64
CA ALA A 355 -3.03 5.36 -5.19
C ALA A 355 -2.51 6.16 -6.39
N VAL A 356 -2.87 7.43 -6.50
CA VAL A 356 -2.49 8.34 -7.59
C VAL A 356 -1.84 9.56 -6.99
N GLU A 357 -0.57 9.81 -7.30
CA GLU A 357 0.29 10.66 -6.47
C GLU A 357 1.17 11.68 -7.24
N PRO A 358 0.65 12.52 -8.14
CA PRO A 358 1.47 13.50 -8.83
C PRO A 358 2.12 14.48 -7.84
N LYS A 359 3.46 14.59 -7.91
CA LYS A 359 4.28 15.43 -7.04
C LYS A 359 5.34 16.17 -7.87
N ILE A 360 5.66 17.40 -7.48
CA ILE A 360 6.65 18.27 -8.12
C ILE A 360 7.66 18.74 -7.07
N ALA A 361 8.93 18.44 -7.31
CA ALA A 361 10.04 18.85 -6.46
C ALA A 361 10.50 20.27 -6.86
N LEU A 362 10.33 21.25 -5.97
CA LEU A 362 10.78 22.61 -6.15
C LEU A 362 12.08 22.83 -5.39
N GLU A 363 13.20 22.92 -6.11
CA GLU A 363 14.54 23.05 -5.53
C GLU A 363 14.62 24.26 -4.60
N GLY A 364 15.17 24.07 -3.39
CA GLY A 364 15.29 25.09 -2.36
C GLY A 364 13.97 25.51 -1.70
N ILE A 365 12.85 24.83 -2.04
CA ILE A 365 11.52 25.13 -1.51
C ILE A 365 10.92 23.91 -0.80
N GLY A 366 10.72 22.81 -1.53
CA GLY A 366 10.11 21.59 -1.01
C GLY A 366 9.32 20.83 -2.07
N LEU A 367 8.70 19.72 -1.65
CA LEU A 367 7.85 18.89 -2.50
C LEU A 367 6.40 19.39 -2.41
N VAL A 368 5.82 19.62 -3.58
CA VAL A 368 4.41 20.01 -3.72
C VAL A 368 3.67 18.91 -4.45
N GLY A 369 2.54 18.47 -3.92
CA GLY A 369 1.76 17.43 -4.56
C GLY A 369 0.49 17.09 -3.84
N CYS A 370 -0.16 16.06 -4.35
CA CYS A 370 -1.36 15.47 -3.78
C CYS A 370 -1.44 14.00 -4.14
N GLU A 371 -2.21 13.27 -3.36
CA GLU A 371 -2.47 11.85 -3.58
C GLU A 371 -3.82 11.45 -3.04
N ASN A 372 -4.47 10.57 -3.74
CA ASN A 372 -5.66 9.87 -3.26
C ASN A 372 -5.66 8.42 -3.73
N THR A 373 -6.31 7.56 -2.93
CA THR A 373 -6.64 6.20 -3.31
C THR A 373 -7.97 6.16 -4.05
N TYR A 374 -7.99 5.49 -5.20
CA TYR A 374 -9.14 5.35 -6.08
C TYR A 374 -9.56 3.90 -6.25
N GLU A 375 -10.86 3.67 -6.39
CA GLU A 375 -11.48 2.40 -6.76
C GLU A 375 -11.92 2.46 -8.24
N ILE A 376 -11.59 1.44 -9.03
CA ILE A 376 -12.09 1.27 -10.39
C ILE A 376 -13.52 0.74 -10.33
N VAL A 377 -14.47 1.55 -10.76
CA VAL A 377 -15.90 1.23 -10.74
C VAL A 377 -16.39 0.77 -12.11
N ALA A 378 -17.53 0.05 -12.16
CA ALA A 378 -18.06 -0.51 -13.40
C ALA A 378 -18.45 0.54 -14.44
N GLN A 379 -18.80 1.76 -14.00
CA GLN A 379 -19.24 2.84 -14.90
C GLN A 379 -18.65 4.18 -14.43
N GLY A 380 -18.19 4.99 -15.38
CA GLY A 380 -17.62 6.30 -15.09
C GLY A 380 -16.11 6.27 -14.77
N PRO A 381 -15.57 7.40 -14.29
CA PRO A 381 -14.20 7.50 -13.83
C PRO A 381 -14.02 6.76 -12.50
N ALA A 382 -12.78 6.52 -12.11
CA ALA A 382 -12.45 5.92 -10.81
C ALA A 382 -12.99 6.78 -9.65
N HIS A 383 -13.45 6.12 -8.60
CA HIS A 383 -14.05 6.76 -7.44
C HIS A 383 -13.03 6.91 -6.32
N SER A 384 -12.83 8.12 -5.81
CA SER A 384 -11.91 8.36 -4.70
C SER A 384 -12.45 7.78 -3.39
N LEU A 385 -11.60 7.05 -2.68
CA LEU A 385 -11.86 6.51 -1.35
C LEU A 385 -11.43 7.47 -0.23
N THR A 386 -10.53 8.42 -0.54
CA THR A 386 -9.84 9.28 0.44
C THR A 386 -10.16 10.76 0.29
N GLY A 387 -11.29 11.09 -0.35
CA GLY A 387 -11.71 12.48 -0.55
C GLY A 387 -11.16 13.07 -1.85
N ASN A 388 -10.75 14.33 -1.80
CA ASN A 388 -10.24 15.03 -2.97
C ASN A 388 -8.99 15.85 -2.61
N CYS A 389 -8.39 16.47 -3.62
CA CYS A 389 -7.24 17.36 -3.47
C CYS A 389 -7.57 18.87 -3.49
N ASP A 390 -8.85 19.23 -3.37
CA ASP A 390 -9.32 20.64 -3.40
C ASP A 390 -9.19 21.37 -2.07
N THR A 391 -8.41 20.83 -1.14
CA THR A 391 -8.18 21.45 0.16
C THR A 391 -7.42 22.77 0.03
N THR A 392 -7.67 23.68 0.97
CA THR A 392 -6.95 24.96 1.06
C THR A 392 -5.46 24.70 1.18
N LEU A 393 -4.66 25.30 0.27
CA LEU A 393 -3.20 25.19 0.32
C LEU A 393 -2.62 25.97 1.50
N GLU A 394 -3.14 27.18 1.75
CA GLU A 394 -2.63 28.10 2.77
C GLU A 394 -3.23 27.82 4.15
N ILE A 395 -2.38 27.67 5.15
CA ILE A 395 -2.73 27.60 6.57
C ILE A 395 -2.29 28.93 7.20
N ILE A 396 -3.25 29.77 7.48
CA ILE A 396 -3.02 31.10 8.11
C ILE A 396 -3.35 30.95 9.60
N CYS A 397 -2.37 31.27 10.47
CA CYS A 397 -2.51 31.24 11.93
C CYS A 397 -2.86 32.62 12.46
#